data_9f5db98e1ed4f8e467d7c1314f8f93a2
#
_entry.id   9f5db98e1ed4f8e467d7c1314f8f93a2
#
_cell.length_a   1.000
_cell.length_b   1.000
_cell.length_c   1.000
_cell.angle_alpha   90.00
_cell.angle_beta   90.00
_cell.angle_gamma   90.00
#
_symmetry.space_group_name_H-M   'P 1'
#
loop_
_entity.id
_entity.type
_entity.pdbx_description
1 polymer ?
#
loop_
_entity_poly.entity_id
_entity_poly.type
_entity_poly.pdbx_seq_one_letter_code
_entity_poly.pdbx_strand_id
1 'polypeptide(L)'
;MPTTAFPPRSPCAPSSLATPSEGLLHRTPLEAWRQECLAQLAALKAATPVTPLRELALCGLGEARVLIKDERAHASGSLKHRLAMALFEQALKQGWLSPGRPVIDASSGSTAVSEAWLARRLGLEFIAVVPKGTACNKLRAIRDEGGRVVEIENAVHLCQSAQALAEDSGGHFLNQFQHAATASDWQSETSLPGECLAQIAERELPELEAVFLGAGTGGSAATFARHLRHKGLLRHSGPLHHTGPLHHTGPFHHSGPLHHRGHGARVIGVDPEHSVYHACWQHHHTHGTRMTSLPAPQAPNPIEGIGRPCVLEAFDPVHFDDYRRIADARSQAAALWLAEHAGLAVGPSTGTAFAGLLETLELKHARGEALTGSWLLLACDHASRYASTLGDPVWRAEHQSRLAPHRAWIERLTA
;
A
#
# COMPACT_ATOMS: atom_id res chain seq x y z
N MET A 1 83.68 5.47 38.55
CA MET A 1 82.54 5.25 37.75
C MET A 1 82.45 3.81 37.38
N PRO A 2 81.62 2.98 37.95
CA PRO A 2 81.50 1.59 37.55
C PRO A 2 80.28 1.42 36.57
N THR A 3 80.60 0.76 35.49
CA THR A 3 79.66 0.27 34.46
C THR A 3 78.92 -0.95 34.98
N THR A 4 77.61 -0.89 35.06
CA THR A 4 76.77 -2.01 35.41
C THR A 4 76.32 -2.73 34.12
N ALA A 5 76.75 -4.00 34.02
CA ALA A 5 76.32 -4.91 32.93
C ALA A 5 74.91 -5.48 33.19
N PHE A 6 74.08 -5.53 32.18
CA PHE A 6 72.79 -6.20 32.20
C PHE A 6 72.94 -7.71 31.91
N PRO A 7 72.13 -8.57 32.55
CA PRO A 7 72.17 -10.01 32.25
C PRO A 7 71.36 -10.34 30.96
N PRO A 8 71.67 -11.49 30.31
CA PRO A 8 71.10 -11.88 29.06
C PRO A 8 69.61 -12.34 29.23
N ARG A 9 68.75 -11.94 28.29
CA ARG A 9 67.35 -12.37 28.21
C ARG A 9 67.31 -13.82 27.74
N SER A 10 66.50 -14.62 28.44
CA SER A 10 66.06 -15.96 28.03
C SER A 10 65.11 -15.92 26.83
N PRO A 11 65.14 -16.91 25.92
CA PRO A 11 64.29 -16.97 24.78
C PRO A 11 62.83 -17.27 25.21
N CYS A 12 61.85 -16.41 24.79
CA CYS A 12 60.43 -16.67 24.90
C CYS A 12 60.04 -17.88 24.05
N ALA A 13 59.30 -18.81 24.64
CA ALA A 13 58.68 -19.89 23.97
C ALA A 13 57.51 -19.31 23.06
N PRO A 14 57.18 -19.94 21.91
CA PRO A 14 56.11 -19.48 21.04
C PRO A 14 54.78 -19.69 21.74
N SER A 15 54.04 -18.59 21.92
CA SER A 15 52.66 -18.62 22.34
C SER A 15 51.82 -19.36 21.29
N SER A 16 51.17 -20.44 21.68
CA SER A 16 50.17 -21.15 20.91
C SER A 16 49.09 -20.15 20.51
N LEU A 17 48.92 -19.91 19.19
CA LEU A 17 47.77 -19.24 18.62
C LEU A 17 46.56 -20.11 18.96
N ALA A 18 45.76 -19.67 19.92
CA ALA A 18 44.42 -20.15 20.13
C ALA A 18 43.63 -19.78 18.89
N THR A 19 43.23 -20.78 18.13
CA THR A 19 42.19 -20.65 17.09
C THR A 19 40.94 -20.04 17.72
N PRO A 20 40.34 -18.99 17.13
CA PRO A 20 39.05 -18.53 17.61
C PRO A 20 38.07 -19.69 17.41
N SER A 21 37.61 -20.27 18.50
CA SER A 21 36.44 -21.13 18.48
C SER A 21 35.30 -20.28 17.91
N GLU A 22 34.85 -20.60 16.70
CA GLU A 22 33.58 -20.14 16.17
C GLU A 22 32.51 -20.49 17.22
N GLY A 23 32.14 -19.50 18.01
CA GLY A 23 30.99 -19.60 18.90
C GLY A 23 29.75 -19.81 18.05
N LEU A 24 29.31 -21.05 17.90
CA LEU A 24 27.95 -21.37 17.52
C LEU A 24 27.04 -20.67 18.54
N LEU A 25 26.57 -19.50 18.19
CA LEU A 25 25.49 -18.81 18.91
C LEU A 25 24.31 -19.79 18.95
N HIS A 26 24.11 -20.46 20.07
CA HIS A 26 22.96 -21.29 20.34
C HIS A 26 21.74 -20.36 20.30
N ARG A 27 21.05 -20.33 19.14
CA ARG A 27 19.79 -19.61 18.99
C ARG A 27 18.78 -20.19 19.96
N THR A 28 18.05 -19.33 20.64
CA THR A 28 16.91 -19.78 21.44
C THR A 28 15.86 -20.46 20.54
N PRO A 29 15.06 -21.40 21.08
CA PRO A 29 13.97 -22.01 20.30
C PRO A 29 13.04 -20.98 19.64
N LEU A 30 12.83 -19.83 20.29
CA LEU A 30 11.99 -18.74 19.76
C LEU A 30 12.68 -18.04 18.56
N GLU A 31 13.97 -17.80 18.64
CA GLU A 31 14.74 -17.22 17.52
C GLU A 31 14.79 -18.17 16.32
N ALA A 32 15.00 -19.47 16.57
CA ALA A 32 14.95 -20.49 15.53
C ALA A 32 13.60 -20.53 14.83
N TRP A 33 12.50 -20.52 15.57
CA TRP A 33 11.14 -20.46 15.03
C TRP A 33 10.92 -19.20 14.17
N ARG A 34 11.34 -18.01 14.65
CA ARG A 34 11.23 -16.76 13.88
C ARG A 34 11.99 -16.80 12.57
N GLN A 35 13.20 -17.36 12.58
CA GLN A 35 14.00 -17.52 11.37
C GLN A 35 13.34 -18.48 10.38
N GLU A 36 12.72 -19.55 10.87
CA GLU A 36 11.96 -20.46 10.03
C GLU A 36 10.76 -19.76 9.40
N CYS A 37 9.97 -19.01 10.16
CA CYS A 37 8.86 -18.21 9.63
C CYS A 37 9.33 -17.17 8.60
N LEU A 38 10.48 -16.49 8.83
CA LEU A 38 11.05 -15.55 7.87
C LEU A 38 11.52 -16.25 6.59
N ALA A 39 12.10 -17.45 6.70
CA ALA A 39 12.49 -18.25 5.54
C ALA A 39 11.26 -18.71 4.72
N GLN A 40 10.20 -19.16 5.39
CA GLN A 40 8.94 -19.51 4.75
C GLN A 40 8.30 -18.29 4.05
N LEU A 41 8.30 -17.12 4.72
CA LEU A 41 7.79 -15.89 4.14
C LEU A 41 8.60 -15.45 2.91
N ALA A 42 9.93 -15.56 2.97
CA ALA A 42 10.81 -15.27 1.85
C ALA A 42 10.54 -16.22 0.66
N ALA A 43 10.32 -17.51 0.92
CA ALA A 43 9.95 -18.49 -0.11
C ALA A 43 8.58 -18.16 -0.73
N LEU A 44 7.59 -17.77 0.07
CA LEU A 44 6.27 -17.32 -0.42
C LEU A 44 6.39 -16.07 -1.30
N LYS A 45 7.21 -15.08 -0.89
CA LYS A 45 7.50 -13.90 -1.71
C LYS A 45 8.15 -14.26 -3.03
N ALA A 46 9.16 -15.11 -3.02
CA ALA A 46 9.86 -15.56 -4.23
C ALA A 46 8.96 -16.38 -5.18
N ALA A 47 8.00 -17.12 -4.64
CA ALA A 47 7.01 -17.88 -5.40
C ALA A 47 5.83 -17.03 -5.90
N THR A 48 5.69 -15.78 -5.41
CA THR A 48 4.60 -14.89 -5.83
C THR A 48 4.91 -14.34 -7.22
N PRO A 49 4.08 -14.60 -8.24
CA PRO A 49 4.31 -14.08 -9.58
C PRO A 49 4.20 -12.55 -9.60
N VAL A 50 4.97 -11.92 -10.48
CA VAL A 50 4.78 -10.50 -10.81
C VAL A 50 3.38 -10.31 -11.37
N THR A 51 2.62 -9.38 -10.80
CA THR A 51 1.24 -9.13 -11.23
C THR A 51 1.20 -8.52 -12.63
N PRO A 52 0.17 -8.82 -13.45
CA PRO A 52 0.11 -8.33 -14.81
C PRO A 52 -0.01 -6.80 -14.87
N LEU A 53 0.71 -6.17 -15.81
CA LEU A 53 0.46 -4.82 -16.27
C LEU A 53 -0.39 -4.87 -17.54
N ARG A 54 -1.61 -4.37 -17.49
CA ARG A 54 -2.56 -4.36 -18.61
C ARG A 54 -2.62 -2.96 -19.22
N GLU A 55 -2.74 -2.89 -20.53
CA GLU A 55 -3.04 -1.64 -21.22
C GLU A 55 -4.56 -1.55 -21.45
N LEU A 56 -5.13 -0.41 -21.10
CA LEU A 56 -6.52 -0.10 -21.35
C LEU A 56 -6.62 0.77 -22.61
N ALA A 57 -7.20 0.22 -23.66
CA ALA A 57 -7.43 0.95 -24.88
C ALA A 57 -8.54 2.00 -24.68
N LEU A 58 -8.18 3.27 -24.82
CA LEU A 58 -9.10 4.40 -24.82
C LEU A 58 -8.85 5.25 -26.08
N CYS A 59 -9.91 5.80 -26.64
CA CYS A 59 -9.77 6.71 -27.80
C CYS A 59 -9.24 8.08 -27.40
N GLY A 60 -8.66 8.81 -28.34
CA GLY A 60 -8.26 10.21 -28.15
C GLY A 60 -7.03 10.45 -27.26
N LEU A 61 -6.29 9.41 -26.88
CA LEU A 61 -5.13 9.55 -25.97
C LEU A 61 -3.83 10.05 -26.66
N GLY A 62 -3.80 10.17 -27.98
CA GLY A 62 -2.57 10.49 -28.70
C GLY A 62 -1.46 9.47 -28.43
N GLU A 63 -0.32 9.92 -27.93
CA GLU A 63 0.81 9.06 -27.55
C GLU A 63 0.71 8.49 -26.13
N ALA A 64 -0.24 8.96 -25.32
CA ALA A 64 -0.39 8.49 -23.96
C ALA A 64 -0.91 7.04 -23.92
N ARG A 65 -0.54 6.32 -22.86
CA ARG A 65 -1.03 4.96 -22.57
C ARG A 65 -1.65 4.92 -21.19
N VAL A 66 -2.80 4.28 -21.08
CA VAL A 66 -3.44 4.00 -19.77
C VAL A 66 -3.11 2.57 -19.37
N LEU A 67 -2.45 2.43 -18.24
CA LEU A 67 -1.95 1.19 -17.72
C LEU A 67 -2.66 0.81 -16.42
N ILE A 68 -2.97 -0.46 -16.25
CA ILE A 68 -3.59 -1.02 -15.05
C ILE A 68 -2.71 -2.13 -14.50
N LYS A 69 -2.15 -1.93 -13.32
CA LYS A 69 -1.45 -2.98 -12.58
C LYS A 69 -2.47 -3.85 -11.87
N ASP A 70 -2.59 -5.11 -12.30
CA ASP A 70 -3.66 -6.01 -11.86
C ASP A 70 -3.31 -6.75 -10.57
N GLU A 71 -3.44 -6.07 -9.44
CA GLU A 71 -3.16 -6.60 -8.10
C GLU A 71 -4.19 -7.64 -7.60
N ARG A 72 -5.28 -7.86 -8.37
CA ARG A 72 -6.24 -8.94 -8.12
C ARG A 72 -5.64 -10.33 -8.37
N ALA A 73 -4.58 -10.39 -9.17
CA ALA A 73 -3.87 -11.62 -9.52
C ALA A 73 -3.13 -12.27 -8.34
N HIS A 74 -2.96 -11.57 -7.23
CA HIS A 74 -2.39 -12.16 -6.03
C HIS A 74 -3.24 -13.33 -5.48
N ALA A 75 -2.58 -14.29 -4.83
CA ALA A 75 -3.23 -15.46 -4.27
C ALA A 75 -4.34 -15.14 -3.25
N SER A 76 -4.26 -14.02 -2.53
CA SER A 76 -5.34 -13.52 -1.66
C SER A 76 -6.33 -12.59 -2.37
N GLY A 77 -6.21 -12.42 -3.69
CA GLY A 77 -7.16 -11.70 -4.55
C GLY A 77 -7.14 -10.18 -4.43
N SER A 78 -6.09 -9.56 -3.90
CA SER A 78 -6.02 -8.11 -3.77
C SER A 78 -4.61 -7.57 -3.52
N LEU A 79 -4.44 -6.25 -3.75
CA LEU A 79 -3.27 -5.45 -3.38
C LEU A 79 -2.84 -5.63 -1.91
N LYS A 80 -3.77 -5.95 -1.01
CA LYS A 80 -3.49 -6.14 0.41
C LYS A 80 -2.61 -7.35 0.70
N HIS A 81 -2.43 -8.24 -0.27
CA HIS A 81 -1.44 -9.32 -0.21
C HIS A 81 -0.04 -8.79 0.09
N ARG A 82 0.37 -7.72 -0.60
CA ARG A 82 1.68 -7.08 -0.37
C ARG A 82 1.78 -6.47 1.03
N LEU A 83 0.70 -5.84 1.50
CA LEU A 83 0.67 -5.26 2.84
C LEU A 83 0.76 -6.34 3.92
N ALA A 84 0.01 -7.44 3.79
CA ALA A 84 0.08 -8.55 4.74
C ALA A 84 1.50 -9.13 4.82
N MET A 85 2.14 -9.39 3.66
CA MET A 85 3.53 -9.84 3.62
C MET A 85 4.48 -8.90 4.35
N ALA A 86 4.32 -7.58 4.16
CA ALA A 86 5.17 -6.57 4.78
C ALA A 86 4.97 -6.46 6.30
N LEU A 87 3.71 -6.48 6.76
CA LEU A 87 3.37 -6.40 8.19
C LEU A 87 3.88 -7.63 8.95
N PHE A 88 3.69 -8.84 8.41
CA PHE A 88 4.18 -10.06 9.04
C PHE A 88 5.71 -10.11 9.07
N GLU A 89 6.37 -9.69 7.98
CA GLU A 89 7.83 -9.62 7.95
C GLU A 89 8.36 -8.65 9.01
N GLN A 90 7.77 -7.47 9.10
CA GLN A 90 8.12 -6.49 10.13
C GLN A 90 7.92 -7.06 11.53
N ALA A 91 6.76 -7.65 11.79
CA ALA A 91 6.43 -8.22 13.12
C ALA A 91 7.37 -9.37 13.50
N LEU A 92 7.76 -10.24 12.56
CA LEU A 92 8.74 -11.29 12.78
C LEU A 92 10.15 -10.72 13.04
N LYS A 93 10.60 -9.74 12.24
CA LYS A 93 11.92 -9.10 12.39
C LYS A 93 12.04 -8.35 13.72
N GLN A 94 10.96 -7.69 14.15
CA GLN A 94 10.91 -6.97 15.43
C GLN A 94 10.72 -7.90 16.63
N GLY A 95 10.47 -9.19 16.38
CA GLY A 95 10.28 -10.15 17.45
C GLY A 95 8.91 -10.07 18.15
N TRP A 96 7.93 -9.44 17.53
CA TRP A 96 6.58 -9.28 18.09
C TRP A 96 5.73 -10.55 18.01
N LEU A 97 6.01 -11.45 17.05
CA LEU A 97 5.29 -12.71 16.93
C LEU A 97 5.96 -13.84 17.73
N SER A 98 5.14 -14.72 18.24
CA SER A 98 5.57 -15.87 19.03
C SER A 98 4.70 -17.12 18.69
N PRO A 99 5.26 -18.33 18.75
CA PRO A 99 4.54 -19.56 18.46
C PRO A 99 3.36 -19.75 19.43
N GLY A 100 2.21 -20.19 18.90
CA GLY A 100 1.01 -20.44 19.69
C GLY A 100 0.30 -19.18 20.21
N ARG A 101 0.72 -17.98 19.79
CA ARG A 101 0.06 -16.72 20.10
C ARG A 101 -0.65 -16.18 18.85
N PRO A 102 -1.88 -15.65 18.99
CA PRO A 102 -2.63 -15.17 17.83
C PRO A 102 -2.07 -13.87 17.26
N VAL A 103 -2.17 -13.73 15.96
CA VAL A 103 -1.99 -12.48 15.23
C VAL A 103 -3.37 -11.84 15.08
N ILE A 104 -3.50 -10.57 15.39
CA ILE A 104 -4.79 -9.87 15.41
C ILE A 104 -4.70 -8.63 14.49
N ASP A 105 -5.77 -8.35 13.75
CA ASP A 105 -5.92 -7.02 13.12
C ASP A 105 -7.38 -6.55 13.11
N ALA A 106 -7.52 -5.23 13.01
CA ALA A 106 -8.80 -4.52 12.98
C ALA A 106 -9.23 -4.32 11.53
N SER A 107 -9.84 -5.33 10.92
CA SER A 107 -10.24 -5.28 9.51
C SER A 107 -11.34 -6.28 9.18
N SER A 108 -12.35 -5.83 8.41
CA SER A 108 -13.39 -6.69 7.81
C SER A 108 -13.22 -6.87 6.30
N GLY A 109 -12.16 -6.31 5.72
CA GLY A 109 -11.96 -6.23 4.27
C GLY A 109 -10.80 -7.08 3.75
N SER A 110 -10.28 -6.66 2.60
CA SER A 110 -9.20 -7.35 1.88
C SER A 110 -7.94 -7.56 2.71
N THR A 111 -7.65 -6.68 3.69
CA THR A 111 -6.50 -6.84 4.58
C THR A 111 -6.66 -8.09 5.44
N ALA A 112 -7.77 -8.23 6.15
CA ALA A 112 -8.03 -9.40 7.00
C ALA A 112 -7.99 -10.71 6.22
N VAL A 113 -8.51 -10.74 4.98
CA VAL A 113 -8.43 -11.91 4.10
C VAL A 113 -6.98 -12.25 3.75
N SER A 114 -6.17 -11.23 3.42
CA SER A 114 -4.76 -11.44 3.07
C SER A 114 -3.91 -11.87 4.26
N GLU A 115 -4.21 -11.33 5.45
CA GLU A 115 -3.55 -11.69 6.71
C GLU A 115 -3.93 -13.10 7.16
N ALA A 116 -5.20 -13.48 7.06
CA ALA A 116 -5.66 -14.85 7.33
C ALA A 116 -4.97 -15.85 6.39
N TRP A 117 -4.94 -15.53 5.08
CA TRP A 117 -4.25 -16.32 4.06
C TRP A 117 -2.78 -16.57 4.40
N LEU A 118 -2.07 -15.53 4.86
CA LEU A 118 -0.65 -15.62 5.21
C LEU A 118 -0.42 -16.32 6.53
N ALA A 119 -1.19 -15.98 7.57
CA ALA A 119 -1.10 -16.60 8.89
C ALA A 119 -1.26 -18.12 8.80
N ARG A 120 -2.27 -18.60 8.06
CA ARG A 120 -2.48 -20.03 7.82
C ARG A 120 -1.25 -20.72 7.22
N ARG A 121 -0.53 -20.07 6.31
CA ARG A 121 0.67 -20.62 5.67
C ARG A 121 1.90 -20.63 6.58
N LEU A 122 1.94 -19.71 7.54
CA LEU A 122 2.99 -19.65 8.55
C LEU A 122 2.65 -20.48 9.81
N GLY A 123 1.52 -21.20 9.82
CA GLY A 123 1.06 -21.97 10.97
C GLY A 123 0.65 -21.12 12.17
N LEU A 124 0.21 -19.88 11.93
CA LEU A 124 -0.23 -18.91 12.94
C LEU A 124 -1.75 -18.81 12.98
N GLU A 125 -2.32 -18.65 14.18
CA GLU A 125 -3.72 -18.25 14.34
C GLU A 125 -3.87 -16.77 13.96
N PHE A 126 -4.90 -16.44 13.17
CA PHE A 126 -5.27 -15.06 12.85
C PHE A 126 -6.68 -14.75 13.35
N ILE A 127 -6.85 -13.59 13.97
CA ILE A 127 -8.13 -13.08 14.47
C ILE A 127 -8.41 -11.72 13.86
N ALA A 128 -9.47 -11.64 13.06
CA ALA A 128 -10.01 -10.38 12.58
C ALA A 128 -11.02 -9.81 13.58
N VAL A 129 -10.76 -8.61 14.09
CA VAL A 129 -11.75 -7.85 14.87
C VAL A 129 -12.54 -7.00 13.89
N VAL A 130 -13.87 -7.15 13.90
CA VAL A 130 -14.76 -6.52 12.92
C VAL A 130 -15.96 -5.85 13.60
N PRO A 131 -16.58 -4.83 12.99
CA PRO A 131 -17.84 -4.28 13.49
C PRO A 131 -18.97 -5.31 13.39
N LYS A 132 -19.85 -5.34 14.37
CA LYS A 132 -21.11 -6.10 14.30
C LYS A 132 -21.94 -5.64 13.11
N GLY A 133 -22.59 -6.58 12.44
CA GLY A 133 -23.34 -6.33 11.23
C GLY A 133 -22.46 -6.27 9.96
N THR A 134 -21.18 -6.63 10.06
CA THR A 134 -20.35 -6.85 8.87
C THR A 134 -20.99 -7.91 7.96
N ALA A 135 -21.07 -7.63 6.67
CA ALA A 135 -21.74 -8.49 5.69
C ALA A 135 -21.22 -9.93 5.70
N CYS A 136 -22.13 -10.91 5.64
CA CYS A 136 -21.81 -12.34 5.78
C CYS A 136 -20.78 -12.83 4.77
N ASN A 137 -20.79 -12.31 3.53
CA ASN A 137 -19.81 -12.65 2.50
C ASN A 137 -18.38 -12.23 2.89
N LYS A 138 -18.20 -11.12 3.61
CA LYS A 138 -16.90 -10.67 4.13
C LYS A 138 -16.41 -11.57 5.24
N LEU A 139 -17.29 -11.88 6.20
CA LEU A 139 -16.96 -12.79 7.30
C LEU A 139 -16.58 -14.18 6.78
N ARG A 140 -17.31 -14.67 5.76
CA ARG A 140 -17.01 -15.93 5.09
C ARG A 140 -15.62 -15.89 4.43
N ALA A 141 -15.30 -14.84 3.67
CA ALA A 141 -14.01 -14.72 2.99
C ALA A 141 -12.80 -14.78 3.96
N ILE A 142 -12.94 -14.23 5.18
CA ILE A 142 -11.90 -14.34 6.22
C ILE A 142 -11.81 -15.77 6.74
N ARG A 143 -12.96 -16.41 7.02
CA ARG A 143 -13.03 -17.79 7.55
C ARG A 143 -12.54 -18.83 6.55
N ASP A 144 -12.83 -18.66 5.27
CA ASP A 144 -12.38 -19.55 4.18
C ASP A 144 -10.84 -19.58 4.10
N GLU A 145 -10.17 -18.48 4.48
CA GLU A 145 -8.71 -18.43 4.60
C GLU A 145 -8.19 -18.89 5.97
N GLY A 146 -9.06 -19.36 6.85
CA GLY A 146 -8.69 -19.90 8.15
C GLY A 146 -8.65 -18.86 9.28
N GLY A 147 -9.06 -17.63 9.02
CA GLY A 147 -9.15 -16.58 10.03
C GLY A 147 -10.35 -16.76 10.97
N ARG A 148 -10.16 -16.49 12.25
CA ARG A 148 -11.22 -16.36 13.23
C ARG A 148 -11.75 -14.93 13.23
N VAL A 149 -13.04 -14.75 13.46
CA VAL A 149 -13.68 -13.43 13.49
C VAL A 149 -14.24 -13.16 14.88
N VAL A 150 -13.93 -11.96 15.39
CA VAL A 150 -14.50 -11.42 16.64
C VAL A 150 -15.27 -10.15 16.28
N GLU A 151 -16.59 -10.17 16.53
CA GLU A 151 -17.46 -9.02 16.25
C GLU A 151 -17.58 -8.13 17.50
N ILE A 152 -17.48 -6.80 17.30
CA ILE A 152 -17.65 -5.80 18.36
C ILE A 152 -18.79 -4.85 18.05
N GLU A 153 -19.50 -4.40 19.10
CA GLU A 153 -20.69 -3.54 18.96
C GLU A 153 -20.35 -2.14 18.41
N ASN A 154 -19.26 -1.53 18.87
CA ASN A 154 -18.93 -0.15 18.56
C ASN A 154 -17.70 -0.06 17.64
N ALA A 155 -17.95 0.22 16.36
CA ALA A 155 -16.89 0.37 15.34
C ALA A 155 -15.85 1.47 15.67
N VAL A 156 -16.20 2.48 16.48
CA VAL A 156 -15.28 3.54 16.90
C VAL A 156 -14.11 2.98 17.73
N HIS A 157 -14.36 1.91 18.49
CA HIS A 157 -13.35 1.27 19.33
C HIS A 157 -12.67 0.07 18.68
N LEU A 158 -12.76 -0.08 17.36
CA LEU A 158 -12.26 -1.25 16.64
C LEU A 158 -10.79 -1.54 16.93
N CYS A 159 -9.91 -0.53 16.77
CA CYS A 159 -8.48 -0.69 17.04
C CYS A 159 -8.18 -0.90 18.53
N GLN A 160 -8.91 -0.22 19.42
CA GLN A 160 -8.76 -0.40 20.87
C GLN A 160 -9.14 -1.82 21.29
N SER A 161 -10.23 -2.36 20.72
CA SER A 161 -10.67 -3.73 21.01
C SER A 161 -9.67 -4.77 20.45
N ALA A 162 -9.08 -4.52 19.28
CA ALA A 162 -8.04 -5.38 18.72
C ALA A 162 -6.78 -5.37 19.59
N GLN A 163 -6.37 -4.19 20.07
CA GLN A 163 -5.24 -4.04 20.98
C GLN A 163 -5.49 -4.77 22.31
N ALA A 164 -6.66 -4.58 22.95
CA ALA A 164 -7.02 -5.25 24.19
C ALA A 164 -7.06 -6.76 24.02
N LEU A 165 -7.62 -7.26 22.92
CA LEU A 165 -7.62 -8.69 22.62
C LEU A 165 -6.19 -9.26 22.45
N ALA A 166 -5.28 -8.48 21.87
CA ALA A 166 -3.88 -8.87 21.74
C ALA A 166 -3.20 -8.98 23.13
N GLU A 167 -3.43 -8.01 24.01
CA GLU A 167 -2.92 -8.00 25.37
C GLU A 167 -3.46 -9.19 26.18
N ASP A 168 -4.77 -9.42 26.17
CA ASP A 168 -5.44 -10.48 26.90
C ASP A 168 -5.01 -11.89 26.43
N SER A 169 -4.80 -12.07 25.13
CA SER A 169 -4.40 -13.36 24.56
C SER A 169 -2.87 -13.57 24.53
N GLY A 170 -2.09 -12.55 24.88
CA GLY A 170 -0.64 -12.52 24.68
C GLY A 170 -0.24 -12.60 23.22
N GLY A 171 -1.15 -12.19 22.30
CA GLY A 171 -0.96 -12.10 20.88
C GLY A 171 -0.34 -10.79 20.44
N HIS A 172 -0.41 -10.50 19.13
CA HIS A 172 0.09 -9.26 18.55
C HIS A 172 -0.92 -8.61 17.62
N PHE A 173 -1.17 -7.32 17.82
CA PHE A 173 -1.99 -6.48 16.93
C PHE A 173 -1.11 -5.88 15.84
N LEU A 174 -1.33 -6.28 14.57
CA LEU A 174 -0.54 -5.82 13.42
C LEU A 174 -0.68 -4.33 13.12
N ASN A 175 -1.85 -3.76 13.44
CA ASN A 175 -2.13 -2.34 13.31
C ASN A 175 -1.74 -1.74 11.95
N GLN A 176 -2.40 -2.21 10.89
CA GLN A 176 -2.19 -1.70 9.54
C GLN A 176 -2.30 -0.17 9.43
N PHE A 177 -3.10 0.46 10.28
CA PHE A 177 -3.34 1.91 10.25
C PHE A 177 -2.13 2.73 10.71
N GLN A 178 -1.26 2.14 11.49
CA GLN A 178 0.01 2.71 11.94
C GLN A 178 1.18 2.30 11.05
N HIS A 179 1.25 1.01 10.71
CA HIS A 179 2.46 0.42 10.14
C HIS A 179 2.48 0.32 8.61
N ALA A 180 1.35 0.51 7.90
CA ALA A 180 1.30 0.29 6.45
C ALA A 180 2.31 1.13 5.64
N ALA A 181 2.64 2.34 6.07
CA ALA A 181 3.59 3.21 5.37
C ALA A 181 5.05 2.87 5.68
N THR A 182 5.33 2.22 6.81
CA THR A 182 6.69 1.90 7.26
C THR A 182 7.09 0.46 7.00
N ALA A 183 6.13 -0.47 6.96
CA ALA A 183 6.37 -1.88 6.76
C ALA A 183 6.80 -2.23 5.32
N SER A 184 6.30 -1.48 4.31
CA SER A 184 6.57 -1.82 2.90
C SER A 184 8.02 -1.56 2.51
N ASP A 185 8.63 -2.55 1.83
CA ASP A 185 9.93 -2.40 1.18
C ASP A 185 9.76 -1.58 -0.11
N TRP A 186 9.93 -0.27 0.01
CA TRP A 186 9.81 0.66 -1.11
C TRP A 186 11.11 0.80 -1.92
N GLN A 187 12.26 0.33 -1.40
CA GLN A 187 13.56 0.44 -2.08
C GLN A 187 13.79 -0.67 -3.11
N SER A 188 13.21 -1.85 -2.88
CA SER A 188 13.40 -3.01 -3.75
C SER A 188 12.87 -2.80 -5.16
N GLU A 189 13.59 -3.33 -6.15
CA GLU A 189 13.12 -3.43 -7.54
C GLU A 189 11.90 -4.37 -7.68
N THR A 190 11.69 -5.26 -6.71
CA THR A 190 10.52 -6.13 -6.62
C THR A 190 9.36 -5.49 -5.85
N SER A 191 9.51 -4.22 -5.44
CA SER A 191 8.41 -3.43 -4.90
C SER A 191 7.36 -3.16 -5.96
N LEU A 192 6.14 -2.82 -5.55
CA LEU A 192 5.06 -2.53 -6.50
C LEU A 192 5.45 -1.45 -7.55
N PRO A 193 6.03 -0.29 -7.20
CA PRO A 193 6.52 0.66 -8.21
C PRO A 193 7.68 0.11 -9.03
N GLY A 194 8.62 -0.63 -8.44
CA GLY A 194 9.73 -1.26 -9.16
C GLY A 194 9.25 -2.22 -10.24
N GLU A 195 8.30 -3.11 -9.92
CA GLU A 195 7.66 -4.00 -10.89
C GLU A 195 6.96 -3.22 -12.03
N CYS A 196 6.24 -2.12 -11.70
CA CYS A 196 5.58 -1.31 -12.71
C CYS A 196 6.58 -0.67 -13.67
N LEU A 197 7.65 -0.06 -13.15
CA LEU A 197 8.69 0.57 -13.96
C LEU A 197 9.43 -0.46 -14.83
N ALA A 198 9.76 -1.63 -14.28
CA ALA A 198 10.39 -2.70 -15.03
C ALA A 198 9.49 -3.19 -16.19
N GLN A 199 8.20 -3.40 -15.95
CA GLN A 199 7.25 -3.81 -16.99
C GLN A 199 7.00 -2.73 -18.05
N ILE A 200 7.03 -1.44 -17.67
CA ILE A 200 6.95 -0.32 -18.62
C ILE A 200 8.18 -0.33 -19.54
N ALA A 201 9.37 -0.45 -18.97
CA ALA A 201 10.62 -0.50 -19.70
C ALA A 201 10.75 -1.74 -20.60
N GLU A 202 10.42 -2.94 -20.08
CA GLU A 202 10.48 -4.20 -20.83
C GLU A 202 9.55 -4.21 -22.06
N ARG A 203 8.42 -3.52 -21.96
CA ARG A 203 7.43 -3.40 -23.04
C ARG A 203 7.66 -2.17 -23.94
N GLU A 204 8.74 -1.45 -23.74
CA GLU A 204 9.06 -0.21 -24.50
C GLU A 204 7.91 0.80 -24.51
N LEU A 205 7.15 0.87 -23.40
CA LEU A 205 6.06 1.82 -23.24
C LEU A 205 6.61 3.22 -22.90
N PRO A 206 5.86 4.28 -23.19
CA PRO A 206 6.25 5.63 -22.77
C PRO A 206 6.50 5.70 -21.25
N GLU A 207 7.42 6.58 -20.82
CA GLU A 207 7.75 6.77 -19.42
C GLU A 207 6.51 7.09 -18.56
N LEU A 208 6.57 6.73 -17.28
CA LEU A 208 5.48 6.99 -16.33
C LEU A 208 5.27 8.52 -16.16
N GLU A 209 4.11 9.02 -16.55
CA GLU A 209 3.70 10.42 -16.35
C GLU A 209 2.98 10.62 -15.01
N ALA A 210 2.09 9.69 -14.64
CA ALA A 210 1.34 9.77 -13.39
C ALA A 210 0.85 8.41 -12.91
N VAL A 211 0.72 8.27 -11.59
CA VAL A 211 0.02 7.15 -10.96
C VAL A 211 -1.14 7.67 -10.12
N PHE A 212 -2.34 7.05 -10.28
CA PHE A 212 -3.56 7.40 -9.56
C PHE A 212 -3.80 6.41 -8.42
N LEU A 213 -3.78 6.90 -7.20
CA LEU A 213 -3.82 6.05 -6.00
C LEU A 213 -4.88 6.52 -5.01
N GLY A 214 -5.81 5.63 -4.69
CA GLY A 214 -6.69 5.82 -3.53
C GLY A 214 -5.95 5.51 -2.22
N ALA A 215 -6.14 6.35 -1.22
CA ALA A 215 -5.56 6.14 0.10
C ALA A 215 -6.56 5.53 1.08
N GLY A 216 -6.32 4.30 1.51
CA GLY A 216 -6.95 3.71 2.70
C GLY A 216 -6.07 3.93 3.93
N THR A 217 -4.91 3.26 3.97
CA THR A 217 -3.86 3.49 4.98
C THR A 217 -2.79 4.47 4.51
N GLY A 218 -2.70 4.76 3.22
CA GLY A 218 -1.64 5.58 2.64
C GLY A 218 -0.38 4.80 2.22
N GLY A 219 -0.27 3.52 2.58
CA GLY A 219 0.95 2.72 2.37
C GLY A 219 1.38 2.62 0.89
N SER A 220 0.45 2.39 -0.04
CA SER A 220 0.79 2.31 -1.47
C SER A 220 1.32 3.63 -2.02
N ALA A 221 0.71 4.76 -1.63
CA ALA A 221 1.17 6.08 -2.04
C ALA A 221 2.55 6.40 -1.47
N ALA A 222 2.78 6.08 -0.19
CA ALA A 222 4.10 6.22 0.43
C ALA A 222 5.16 5.38 -0.30
N THR A 223 4.82 4.15 -0.69
CA THR A 223 5.71 3.25 -1.45
C THR A 223 6.06 3.83 -2.81
N PHE A 224 5.07 4.28 -3.60
CA PHE A 224 5.31 4.91 -4.91
C PHE A 224 6.13 6.20 -4.78
N ALA A 225 5.70 7.12 -3.93
CA ALA A 225 6.37 8.41 -3.80
C ALA A 225 7.83 8.29 -3.35
N ARG A 226 8.11 7.38 -2.39
CA ARG A 226 9.48 7.12 -1.90
C ARG A 226 10.34 6.46 -2.97
N HIS A 227 9.81 5.45 -3.66
CA HIS A 227 10.55 4.75 -4.73
C HIS A 227 10.87 5.68 -5.89
N LEU A 228 9.87 6.42 -6.41
CA LEU A 228 10.07 7.38 -7.51
C LEU A 228 11.06 8.49 -7.13
N ARG A 229 10.99 8.99 -5.89
CA ARG A 229 11.96 9.98 -5.38
C ARG A 229 13.36 9.41 -5.30
N HIS A 230 13.51 8.17 -4.80
CA HIS A 230 14.80 7.49 -4.70
C HIS A 230 15.44 7.25 -6.07
N LYS A 231 14.63 6.94 -7.09
CA LYS A 231 15.07 6.80 -8.48
C LYS A 231 15.29 8.14 -9.21
N GLY A 232 15.00 9.27 -8.59
CA GLY A 232 15.05 10.58 -9.25
C GLY A 232 13.97 10.78 -10.31
N LEU A 233 12.92 9.99 -10.28
CA LEU A 233 11.82 9.98 -11.25
C LEU A 233 10.59 10.77 -10.80
N LEU A 234 10.58 11.34 -9.59
CA LEU A 234 9.46 12.16 -9.13
C LEU A 234 9.59 13.58 -9.66
N ARG A 235 8.51 14.11 -10.22
CA ARG A 235 8.46 15.50 -10.69
C ARG A 235 8.51 16.46 -9.51
N HIS A 236 9.45 17.40 -9.51
CA HIS A 236 9.54 18.44 -8.49
C HIS A 236 8.54 19.54 -8.81
N SER A 237 7.41 19.57 -8.15
CA SER A 237 6.43 20.66 -8.22
C SER A 237 6.63 21.62 -7.06
N GLY A 238 7.44 22.69 -7.29
CA GLY A 238 7.56 23.84 -6.38
C GLY A 238 8.68 23.78 -5.35
N PRO A 239 8.91 24.90 -4.61
CA PRO A 239 9.98 24.99 -3.61
C PRO A 239 9.69 24.06 -2.43
N LEU A 240 10.61 23.13 -2.17
CA LEU A 240 10.63 22.31 -0.98
C LEU A 240 10.93 23.20 0.23
N HIS A 241 9.91 23.66 0.93
CA HIS A 241 10.07 24.21 2.28
C HIS A 241 10.32 23.02 3.24
N HIS A 242 11.59 22.62 3.35
CA HIS A 242 12.03 21.74 4.41
C HIS A 242 12.07 22.51 5.72
N THR A 243 11.02 22.43 6.52
CA THR A 243 11.07 22.84 7.94
C THR A 243 10.51 21.70 8.79
N GLY A 244 11.38 20.78 9.17
CA GLY A 244 11.11 19.74 10.16
C GLY A 244 12.27 18.75 10.25
N PRO A 245 12.71 18.34 11.47
CA PRO A 245 13.81 17.41 11.63
C PRO A 245 13.38 16.02 11.20
N LEU A 246 13.83 15.59 10.01
CA LEU A 246 13.82 14.19 9.63
C LEU A 246 14.91 13.49 10.45
N HIS A 247 14.51 12.73 11.46
CA HIS A 247 15.39 11.76 12.12
C HIS A 247 15.70 10.62 11.15
N HIS A 248 16.67 10.86 10.26
CA HIS A 248 17.41 9.82 9.55
C HIS A 248 18.89 10.14 9.64
N THR A 249 19.58 9.41 10.51
CA THR A 249 21.03 9.37 10.59
C THR A 249 21.58 8.53 9.42
N GLY A 250 21.97 9.23 8.34
CA GLY A 250 22.71 8.66 7.21
C GLY A 250 23.11 9.76 6.23
N PRO A 251 24.34 9.82 5.74
CA PRO A 251 24.76 10.84 4.81
C PRO A 251 24.17 10.60 3.42
N PHE A 252 23.29 11.49 2.98
CA PHE A 252 22.86 11.56 1.60
C PHE A 252 23.95 12.21 0.76
N HIS A 253 24.74 11.43 0.05
CA HIS A 253 25.61 11.95 -1.02
C HIS A 253 24.76 12.19 -2.27
N HIS A 254 24.42 13.44 -2.52
CA HIS A 254 23.94 13.89 -3.83
C HIS A 254 25.17 13.98 -4.76
N SER A 255 25.40 12.94 -5.56
CA SER A 255 26.33 12.99 -6.68
C SER A 255 25.63 12.43 -7.94
N GLY A 256 24.89 13.30 -8.60
CA GLY A 256 24.36 13.08 -9.93
C GLY A 256 23.94 14.43 -10.54
N PRO A 257 24.14 14.67 -11.86
CA PRO A 257 23.84 15.95 -12.45
C PRO A 257 22.34 16.23 -12.42
N LEU A 258 21.97 17.35 -11.80
CA LEU A 258 20.64 17.96 -11.83
C LEU A 258 20.36 18.46 -13.26
N HIS A 259 19.92 17.59 -14.15
CA HIS A 259 19.34 17.96 -15.42
C HIS A 259 18.09 17.14 -15.66
N HIS A 260 16.92 17.75 -15.38
CA HIS A 260 15.73 17.62 -16.23
C HIS A 260 14.60 18.43 -15.61
N ARG A 261 14.52 19.70 -15.97
CA ARG A 261 13.33 20.51 -15.77
C ARG A 261 12.23 19.95 -16.68
N GLY A 262 11.20 19.35 -16.11
CA GLY A 262 9.97 19.01 -16.81
C GLY A 262 9.62 17.53 -16.95
N HIS A 263 10.54 16.59 -16.74
CA HIS A 263 10.29 15.14 -16.82
C HIS A 263 10.28 14.51 -15.43
N GLY A 264 9.26 13.73 -15.15
CA GLY A 264 9.11 12.98 -13.91
C GLY A 264 7.65 12.62 -13.64
N ALA A 265 7.45 11.46 -13.01
CA ALA A 265 6.13 10.96 -12.66
C ALA A 265 5.50 11.76 -11.53
N ARG A 266 4.17 11.82 -11.51
CA ARG A 266 3.36 12.39 -10.41
C ARG A 266 2.59 11.31 -9.69
N VAL A 267 2.46 11.47 -8.37
CA VAL A 267 1.57 10.67 -7.56
C VAL A 267 0.29 11.47 -7.32
N ILE A 268 -0.81 11.04 -7.92
CA ILE A 268 -2.11 11.70 -7.82
C ILE A 268 -3.01 10.91 -6.88
N GLY A 269 -3.39 11.53 -5.77
CA GLY A 269 -4.35 10.98 -4.84
C GLY A 269 -5.77 11.05 -5.40
N VAL A 270 -6.56 10.02 -5.13
CA VAL A 270 -8.00 10.02 -5.42
C VAL A 270 -8.77 9.62 -4.18
N ASP A 271 -9.85 10.31 -3.90
CA ASP A 271 -10.60 10.21 -2.65
C ASP A 271 -12.11 10.19 -2.92
N PRO A 272 -12.88 9.35 -2.23
CA PRO A 272 -14.33 9.41 -2.29
C PRO A 272 -14.88 10.68 -1.60
N GLU A 273 -16.15 10.99 -1.84
CA GLU A 273 -16.78 12.21 -1.30
C GLU A 273 -16.77 12.27 0.23
N HIS A 274 -16.92 11.11 0.88
CA HIS A 274 -17.03 10.98 2.33
C HIS A 274 -15.69 10.58 2.97
N SER A 275 -14.64 11.37 2.69
CA SER A 275 -13.30 11.20 3.25
C SER A 275 -12.70 12.54 3.65
N VAL A 276 -11.83 12.53 4.66
CA VAL A 276 -11.12 13.73 5.14
C VAL A 276 -9.77 13.95 4.44
N TYR A 277 -9.29 12.99 3.64
CA TYR A 277 -7.93 13.04 3.12
C TYR A 277 -7.69 14.15 2.10
N HIS A 278 -8.67 14.42 1.21
CA HIS A 278 -8.58 15.55 0.29
C HIS A 278 -8.43 16.87 1.04
N ALA A 279 -9.22 17.10 2.08
CA ALA A 279 -9.12 18.32 2.91
C ALA A 279 -7.77 18.39 3.66
N CYS A 280 -7.28 17.26 4.16
CA CYS A 280 -5.96 17.18 4.80
C CYS A 280 -4.84 17.54 3.81
N TRP A 281 -4.89 17.01 2.58
CA TRP A 281 -3.93 17.31 1.53
C TRP A 281 -3.99 18.79 1.11
N GLN A 282 -5.19 19.33 0.90
CA GLN A 282 -5.39 20.74 0.54
C GLN A 282 -4.83 21.68 1.62
N HIS A 283 -5.09 21.39 2.88
CA HIS A 283 -4.54 22.15 3.99
C HIS A 283 -3.01 22.12 4.00
N HIS A 284 -2.41 20.93 3.84
CA HIS A 284 -0.97 20.77 3.77
C HIS A 284 -0.35 21.61 2.65
N HIS A 285 -0.93 21.58 1.44
CA HIS A 285 -0.46 22.35 0.30
C HIS A 285 -0.60 23.86 0.47
N THR A 286 -1.61 24.30 1.23
CA THR A 286 -1.86 25.72 1.45
C THR A 286 -1.02 26.27 2.60
N HIS A 287 -0.80 25.51 3.68
CA HIS A 287 -0.23 25.98 4.93
C HIS A 287 1.10 25.31 5.30
N GLY A 288 1.55 24.32 4.56
CA GLY A 288 2.79 23.58 4.85
C GLY A 288 2.74 22.66 6.08
N THR A 289 1.56 22.52 6.70
CA THR A 289 1.40 21.71 7.93
C THR A 289 0.38 20.59 7.72
N ARG A 290 0.61 19.45 8.39
CA ARG A 290 -0.32 18.34 8.38
C ARG A 290 -1.40 18.53 9.44
N MET A 291 -2.68 18.47 9.01
CA MET A 291 -3.78 18.35 9.97
C MET A 291 -3.88 16.92 10.51
N THR A 292 -4.00 16.80 11.82
CA THR A 292 -4.19 15.51 12.52
C THR A 292 -5.64 15.28 12.93
N SER A 293 -6.47 16.34 12.94
CA SER A 293 -7.88 16.27 13.27
C SER A 293 -8.68 17.11 12.27
N LEU A 294 -9.72 16.50 11.74
CA LEU A 294 -10.70 17.12 10.85
C LEU A 294 -12.10 16.65 11.28
N PRO A 295 -13.14 17.47 11.06
CA PRO A 295 -14.51 17.02 11.27
C PRO A 295 -14.81 15.76 10.46
N ALA A 296 -15.43 14.76 11.09
CA ALA A 296 -15.84 13.56 10.40
C ALA A 296 -16.87 13.90 9.30
N PRO A 297 -16.86 13.17 8.16
CA PRO A 297 -17.86 13.33 7.13
C PRO A 297 -19.28 13.08 7.67
N GLN A 298 -20.28 13.77 7.09
CA GLN A 298 -21.68 13.67 7.51
C GLN A 298 -22.33 12.33 7.16
N ALA A 299 -21.78 11.60 6.20
CA ALA A 299 -22.28 10.30 5.77
C ALA A 299 -21.15 9.26 5.73
N PRO A 300 -21.47 7.96 5.86
CA PRO A 300 -20.49 6.89 5.73
C PRO A 300 -19.96 6.81 4.29
N ASN A 301 -18.69 6.47 4.16
CA ASN A 301 -18.05 6.26 2.87
C ASN A 301 -18.50 4.92 2.25
N PRO A 302 -19.18 4.92 1.09
CA PRO A 302 -19.59 3.70 0.39
C PRO A 302 -18.47 3.07 -0.46
N ILE A 303 -17.35 3.76 -0.61
CA ILE A 303 -16.20 3.28 -1.39
C ILE A 303 -15.23 2.58 -0.43
N GLU A 304 -15.33 1.27 -0.39
CA GLU A 304 -14.50 0.48 0.52
C GLU A 304 -13.03 0.48 0.10
N GLY A 305 -12.15 0.37 1.09
CA GLY A 305 -10.70 0.24 0.91
C GLY A 305 -9.94 1.55 0.82
N ILE A 306 -10.59 2.64 0.45
CA ILE A 306 -10.01 3.99 0.36
C ILE A 306 -10.90 5.02 1.06
N GLY A 307 -10.33 6.19 1.35
CA GLY A 307 -11.01 7.24 2.09
C GLY A 307 -11.24 6.89 3.57
N ARG A 308 -11.17 7.87 4.45
CA ARG A 308 -11.34 7.68 5.90
C ARG A 308 -12.12 8.82 6.52
N PRO A 309 -12.83 8.55 7.63
CA PRO A 309 -13.51 9.57 8.41
C PRO A 309 -12.58 10.36 9.33
N CYS A 310 -11.32 9.94 9.48
CA CYS A 310 -10.28 10.59 10.25
C CYS A 310 -8.93 10.46 9.55
N VAL A 311 -7.98 11.34 9.91
CA VAL A 311 -6.61 11.28 9.37
C VAL A 311 -5.84 10.19 10.12
N LEU A 312 -5.47 9.12 9.42
CA LEU A 312 -4.68 8.02 9.98
C LEU A 312 -3.20 8.41 10.09
N GLU A 313 -2.49 7.81 11.04
CA GLU A 313 -1.06 8.06 11.26
C GLU A 313 -0.21 7.75 10.02
N ALA A 314 -0.51 6.65 9.35
CA ALA A 314 0.21 6.23 8.14
C ALA A 314 -0.09 7.07 6.88
N PHE A 315 -1.12 7.95 6.90
CA PHE A 315 -1.41 8.85 5.78
C PHE A 315 -0.55 10.10 5.87
N ASP A 316 0.26 10.37 4.86
CA ASP A 316 1.05 11.60 4.77
C ASP A 316 0.74 12.33 3.44
N PRO A 317 0.18 13.56 3.49
CA PRO A 317 -0.16 14.33 2.29
C PRO A 317 1.05 14.69 1.42
N VAL A 318 2.27 14.67 1.97
CA VAL A 318 3.54 14.94 1.25
C VAL A 318 3.82 13.93 0.12
N HIS A 319 3.15 12.78 0.13
CA HIS A 319 3.31 11.75 -0.86
C HIS A 319 2.51 11.99 -2.16
N PHE A 320 1.71 13.05 -2.22
CA PHE A 320 0.84 13.33 -3.34
C PHE A 320 1.14 14.70 -3.96
N ASP A 321 1.37 14.72 -5.27
CA ASP A 321 1.60 15.95 -6.06
C ASP A 321 0.29 16.65 -6.43
N ASP A 322 -0.80 15.91 -6.50
CA ASP A 322 -2.17 16.39 -6.75
C ASP A 322 -3.16 15.46 -6.03
N TYR A 323 -4.36 15.93 -5.77
CA TYR A 323 -5.38 15.14 -5.08
C TYR A 323 -6.78 15.47 -5.59
N ARG A 324 -7.55 14.41 -5.96
CA ARG A 324 -8.88 14.52 -6.56
C ARG A 324 -9.93 13.98 -5.63
N ARG A 325 -11.01 14.73 -5.44
CA ARG A 325 -12.22 14.27 -4.76
C ARG A 325 -13.24 13.81 -5.81
N ILE A 326 -13.56 12.53 -5.82
CA ILE A 326 -14.38 11.88 -6.84
C ILE A 326 -15.75 11.53 -6.26
N ALA A 327 -16.81 11.85 -6.99
CA ALA A 327 -18.17 11.48 -6.61
C ALA A 327 -18.29 9.94 -6.48
N ASP A 328 -18.94 9.49 -5.39
CA ASP A 328 -19.10 8.06 -5.12
C ASP A 328 -19.84 7.33 -6.24
N ALA A 329 -20.89 7.96 -6.78
CA ALA A 329 -21.63 7.43 -7.93
C ALA A 329 -20.74 7.32 -9.18
N ARG A 330 -19.81 8.26 -9.39
CA ARG A 330 -18.85 8.21 -10.50
C ARG A 330 -17.86 7.08 -10.32
N SER A 331 -17.36 6.86 -9.11
CA SER A 331 -16.48 5.74 -8.74
C SER A 331 -17.15 4.39 -9.01
N GLN A 332 -18.42 4.25 -8.63
CA GLN A 332 -19.21 3.04 -8.85
C GLN A 332 -19.50 2.80 -10.34
N ALA A 333 -19.89 3.85 -11.07
CA ALA A 333 -20.12 3.79 -12.52
C ALA A 333 -18.86 3.41 -13.27
N ALA A 334 -17.72 3.94 -12.87
CA ALA A 334 -16.40 3.63 -13.46
C ALA A 334 -15.98 2.18 -13.23
N ALA A 335 -16.23 1.62 -12.05
CA ALA A 335 -15.97 0.20 -11.78
C ALA A 335 -16.84 -0.72 -12.64
N LEU A 336 -18.12 -0.39 -12.81
CA LEU A 336 -19.03 -1.14 -13.69
C LEU A 336 -18.59 -1.04 -15.15
N TRP A 337 -18.22 0.15 -15.61
CA TRP A 337 -17.73 0.36 -16.97
C TRP A 337 -16.48 -0.47 -17.27
N LEU A 338 -15.51 -0.51 -16.34
CA LEU A 338 -14.29 -1.33 -16.47
C LEU A 338 -14.63 -2.82 -16.58
N ALA A 339 -15.63 -3.30 -15.84
CA ALA A 339 -16.06 -4.69 -15.92
C ALA A 339 -16.71 -5.01 -17.28
N GLU A 340 -17.56 -4.11 -17.79
CA GLU A 340 -18.35 -4.32 -19.00
C GLU A 340 -17.54 -4.12 -20.30
N HIS A 341 -16.64 -3.13 -20.34
CA HIS A 341 -15.93 -2.73 -21.56
C HIS A 341 -14.46 -3.19 -21.60
N ALA A 342 -13.82 -3.37 -20.44
CA ALA A 342 -12.43 -3.79 -20.36
C ALA A 342 -12.25 -5.22 -19.83
N GLY A 343 -13.34 -5.91 -19.47
CA GLY A 343 -13.28 -7.24 -18.85
C GLY A 343 -12.59 -7.24 -17.47
N LEU A 344 -12.53 -6.08 -16.81
CA LEU A 344 -11.87 -5.87 -15.54
C LEU A 344 -12.89 -5.78 -14.41
N ALA A 345 -13.30 -6.92 -13.87
CA ALA A 345 -14.18 -6.99 -12.71
C ALA A 345 -13.44 -6.52 -11.44
N VAL A 346 -13.52 -5.24 -11.14
CA VAL A 346 -12.79 -4.54 -10.06
C VAL A 346 -13.73 -3.95 -9.02
N GLY A 347 -13.18 -3.64 -7.83
CA GLY A 347 -13.88 -2.90 -6.79
C GLY A 347 -14.01 -1.40 -7.09
N PRO A 348 -14.90 -0.69 -6.36
CA PRO A 348 -15.18 0.73 -6.59
C PRO A 348 -13.98 1.64 -6.31
N SER A 349 -13.01 1.22 -5.49
CA SER A 349 -11.75 1.95 -5.28
C SER A 349 -10.91 2.09 -6.55
N THR A 350 -10.89 1.05 -7.40
CA THR A 350 -10.28 1.11 -8.74
C THR A 350 -11.09 2.03 -9.65
N GLY A 351 -12.42 2.01 -9.55
CA GLY A 351 -13.30 2.94 -10.25
C GLY A 351 -13.02 4.40 -9.88
N THR A 352 -12.74 4.68 -8.61
CA THR A 352 -12.33 6.03 -8.15
C THR A 352 -11.03 6.47 -8.84
N ALA A 353 -10.04 5.58 -8.90
CA ALA A 353 -8.76 5.88 -9.57
C ALA A 353 -8.96 6.13 -11.08
N PHE A 354 -9.78 5.30 -11.74
CA PHE A 354 -10.08 5.45 -13.15
C PHE A 354 -10.86 6.74 -13.43
N ALA A 355 -11.85 7.08 -12.61
CA ALA A 355 -12.58 8.34 -12.75
C ALA A 355 -11.66 9.56 -12.56
N GLY A 356 -10.76 9.53 -11.58
CA GLY A 356 -9.79 10.60 -11.36
C GLY A 356 -8.80 10.76 -12.51
N LEU A 357 -8.42 9.65 -13.15
CA LEU A 357 -7.62 9.66 -14.38
C LEU A 357 -8.40 10.33 -15.51
N LEU A 358 -9.64 9.91 -15.78
CA LEU A 358 -10.48 10.49 -16.82
C LEU A 358 -10.73 11.99 -16.62
N GLU A 359 -11.00 12.45 -15.39
CA GLU A 359 -11.11 13.89 -15.08
C GLU A 359 -9.82 14.65 -15.40
N THR A 360 -8.68 14.04 -15.14
CA THR A 360 -7.38 14.66 -15.44
C THR A 360 -7.14 14.74 -16.93
N LEU A 361 -7.49 13.71 -17.71
CA LEU A 361 -7.41 13.71 -19.15
C LEU A 361 -8.34 14.77 -19.77
N GLU A 362 -9.60 14.85 -19.29
CA GLU A 362 -10.57 15.85 -19.72
C GLU A 362 -10.07 17.29 -19.48
N LEU A 363 -9.48 17.55 -18.30
CA LEU A 363 -8.92 18.86 -17.98
C LEU A 363 -7.70 19.22 -18.87
N LYS A 364 -6.82 18.26 -19.13
CA LYS A 364 -5.68 18.47 -20.02
C LYS A 364 -6.13 18.75 -21.45
N HIS A 365 -7.10 17.98 -21.94
CA HIS A 365 -7.69 18.18 -23.26
C HIS A 365 -8.33 19.57 -23.37
N ALA A 366 -9.12 20.00 -22.39
CA ALA A 366 -9.74 21.32 -22.35
C ALA A 366 -8.75 22.48 -22.35
N ARG A 367 -7.53 22.25 -21.88
CA ARG A 367 -6.41 23.22 -21.89
C ARG A 367 -5.54 23.14 -23.15
N GLY A 368 -5.84 22.24 -24.07
CA GLY A 368 -5.00 21.97 -25.24
C GLY A 368 -3.61 21.40 -24.91
N GLU A 369 -3.47 20.78 -23.72
CA GLU A 369 -2.23 20.14 -23.31
C GLU A 369 -2.08 18.78 -24.01
N ALA A 370 -0.90 18.48 -24.54
CA ALA A 370 -0.63 17.17 -25.12
C ALA A 370 -0.72 16.05 -24.07
N LEU A 371 -1.31 14.93 -24.48
CA LEU A 371 -1.35 13.71 -23.67
C LEU A 371 -0.18 12.82 -24.08
N THR A 372 0.77 12.65 -23.17
CA THR A 372 1.98 11.85 -23.37
C THR A 372 2.21 10.93 -22.17
N GLY A 373 3.16 10.02 -22.29
CA GLY A 373 3.55 9.16 -21.17
C GLY A 373 2.56 8.06 -20.81
N SER A 374 2.92 7.29 -19.81
CA SER A 374 2.09 6.22 -19.24
C SER A 374 1.35 6.71 -17.99
N TRP A 375 0.05 6.43 -17.94
CA TRP A 375 -0.87 6.83 -16.87
C TRP A 375 -1.33 5.58 -16.15
N LEU A 376 -0.84 5.37 -14.94
CA LEU A 376 -0.99 4.13 -14.20
C LEU A 376 -2.07 4.20 -13.14
N LEU A 377 -2.87 3.16 -13.02
CA LEU A 377 -3.75 2.90 -11.88
C LEU A 377 -3.63 1.44 -11.42
N LEU A 378 -4.13 1.15 -10.22
CA LEU A 378 -4.09 -0.18 -9.63
C LEU A 378 -5.49 -0.81 -9.65
N ALA A 379 -5.62 -2.03 -10.17
CA ALA A 379 -6.79 -2.87 -9.92
C ALA A 379 -6.61 -3.53 -8.55
N CYS A 380 -7.15 -2.86 -7.52
CA CYS A 380 -6.83 -3.17 -6.12
C CYS A 380 -7.40 -4.50 -5.63
N ASP A 381 -8.64 -4.85 -6.02
CA ASP A 381 -9.33 -6.07 -5.62
C ASP A 381 -10.41 -6.47 -6.63
N HIS A 382 -10.92 -7.69 -6.47
CA HIS A 382 -11.91 -8.26 -7.38
C HIS A 382 -13.35 -7.87 -7.00
N ALA A 383 -14.20 -7.63 -8.01
CA ALA A 383 -15.60 -7.26 -7.87
C ALA A 383 -16.44 -8.25 -7.04
N SER A 384 -16.03 -9.53 -6.92
CA SER A 384 -16.72 -10.52 -6.09
C SER A 384 -16.84 -10.14 -4.62
N ARG A 385 -15.97 -9.26 -4.13
CA ARG A 385 -16.05 -8.71 -2.75
C ARG A 385 -17.25 -7.79 -2.55
N TYR A 386 -17.83 -7.30 -3.64
CA TYR A 386 -18.94 -6.35 -3.70
C TYR A 386 -20.22 -6.99 -4.24
N ALA A 387 -20.39 -8.31 -3.99
CA ALA A 387 -21.53 -9.09 -4.48
C ALA A 387 -22.89 -8.57 -3.98
N SER A 388 -22.93 -7.94 -2.81
CA SER A 388 -24.14 -7.35 -2.23
C SER A 388 -24.42 -5.90 -2.65
N THR A 389 -23.56 -5.33 -3.52
CA THR A 389 -23.70 -3.98 -4.05
C THR A 389 -23.50 -3.98 -5.58
N LEU A 390 -22.32 -3.63 -6.09
CA LEU A 390 -22.05 -3.58 -7.54
C LEU A 390 -22.29 -4.91 -8.27
N GLY A 391 -22.16 -6.04 -7.58
CA GLY A 391 -22.45 -7.38 -8.09
C GLY A 391 -23.94 -7.74 -8.10
N ASP A 392 -24.77 -7.02 -7.31
CA ASP A 392 -26.19 -7.32 -7.16
C ASP A 392 -27.02 -6.61 -8.26
N PRO A 393 -27.77 -7.33 -9.10
CA PRO A 393 -28.66 -6.73 -10.11
C PRO A 393 -29.76 -5.83 -9.52
N VAL A 394 -30.29 -6.19 -8.34
CA VAL A 394 -31.34 -5.39 -7.67
C VAL A 394 -30.74 -4.06 -7.22
N TRP A 395 -29.62 -4.10 -6.53
CA TRP A 395 -28.91 -2.89 -6.13
C TRP A 395 -28.60 -1.98 -7.33
N ARG A 396 -28.13 -2.56 -8.46
CA ARG A 396 -27.82 -1.78 -9.68
C ARG A 396 -29.07 -1.12 -10.27
N ALA A 397 -30.19 -1.82 -10.28
CA ALA A 397 -31.45 -1.27 -10.77
C ALA A 397 -31.96 -0.10 -9.90
N GLU A 398 -31.88 -0.24 -8.57
CA GLU A 398 -32.25 0.82 -7.62
C GLU A 398 -31.37 2.08 -7.76
N HIS A 399 -30.11 1.90 -8.13
CA HIS A 399 -29.11 2.98 -8.24
C HIS A 399 -28.93 3.49 -9.68
N GLN A 400 -29.65 2.94 -10.65
CA GLN A 400 -29.47 3.24 -12.08
C GLN A 400 -29.58 4.74 -12.39
N SER A 401 -30.58 5.44 -11.85
CA SER A 401 -30.78 6.88 -12.08
C SER A 401 -29.60 7.72 -11.59
N ARG A 402 -28.97 7.31 -10.48
CA ARG A 402 -27.79 7.97 -9.92
C ARG A 402 -26.53 7.67 -10.73
N LEU A 403 -26.41 6.47 -11.28
CA LEU A 403 -25.21 6.03 -12.02
C LEU A 403 -25.23 6.48 -13.48
N ALA A 404 -26.40 6.62 -14.11
CA ALA A 404 -26.53 6.89 -15.53
C ALA A 404 -25.80 8.15 -16.03
N PRO A 405 -25.87 9.32 -15.37
CA PRO A 405 -25.14 10.51 -15.81
C PRO A 405 -23.61 10.30 -15.83
N HIS A 406 -23.09 9.54 -14.87
CA HIS A 406 -21.66 9.25 -14.76
C HIS A 406 -21.23 8.22 -15.80
N ARG A 407 -22.06 7.23 -16.13
CA ARG A 407 -21.82 6.30 -17.24
C ARG A 407 -21.73 7.04 -18.57
N ALA A 408 -22.69 7.91 -18.87
CA ALA A 408 -22.68 8.73 -20.08
C ALA A 408 -21.45 9.63 -20.17
N TRP A 409 -20.99 10.17 -19.03
CA TRP A 409 -19.74 10.95 -18.96
C TRP A 409 -18.52 10.10 -19.30
N ILE A 410 -18.40 8.87 -18.75
CA ILE A 410 -17.29 7.96 -19.04
C ILE A 410 -17.30 7.56 -20.53
N GLU A 411 -18.47 7.15 -21.06
CA GLU A 411 -18.65 6.76 -22.46
C GLU A 411 -18.21 7.87 -23.42
N ARG A 412 -18.55 9.12 -23.13
CA ARG A 412 -18.10 10.28 -23.94
C ARG A 412 -16.58 10.46 -23.96
N LEU A 413 -15.90 10.14 -22.84
CA LEU A 413 -14.45 10.32 -22.74
C LEU A 413 -13.64 9.12 -23.24
N THR A 414 -14.30 7.98 -23.41
CA THR A 414 -13.64 6.73 -23.81
C THR A 414 -14.01 6.28 -25.22
N ALA A 415 -14.98 6.94 -25.86
CA ALA A 415 -15.37 6.78 -27.26
C ALA A 415 -14.37 7.55 -28.16
#